data_44fea3e48ae995f91c1d3e0e4820661a
#
_entry.id   44fea3e48ae995f91c1d3e0e4820661a
#
_cell.length_a   1.000
_cell.length_b   1.000
_cell.length_c   1.000
_cell.angle_alpha   90.00
_cell.angle_beta   90.00
_cell.angle_gamma   90.00
#
_symmetry.space_group_name_H-M   'P 1'
#
loop_
_entity.id
_entity.type
_entity.pdbx_description
1 polymer ?
#
loop_
_entity_poly.entity_id
_entity_poly.type
_entity_poly.pdbx_seq_one_letter_code
_entity_poly.pdbx_strand_id
1 'polypeptide(L)'
;MADEAYRAVFLRVHPTGKMVLSLTTEADGHEAEYARLVGDELGVPPLDVKVVPADESRFGAGHGFNTVPSDGVPTAIAGATEKIRAKARLLAGAALATDADALRWEDGAFVGDAGARTIADIALYAHGTGDLPPGVEGGLDAQAVYR
;
A
#
# COMPACT_ATOMS: atom_id res chain seq x y z
N MET A 1 22.21 8.47 -16.44
CA MET A 1 23.35 8.51 -15.54
C MET A 1 23.41 7.22 -14.75
N ALA A 2 24.58 6.89 -14.26
CA ALA A 2 24.77 5.64 -13.55
C ALA A 2 23.92 5.54 -12.28
N ASP A 3 23.53 6.66 -11.74
CA ASP A 3 22.77 6.73 -10.52
C ASP A 3 21.26 6.75 -10.74
N GLU A 4 20.81 6.49 -11.95
CA GLU A 4 19.39 6.46 -12.26
C GLU A 4 18.79 5.07 -12.04
N ALA A 5 19.15 4.45 -10.94
CA ALA A 5 18.56 3.17 -10.58
C ALA A 5 17.09 3.36 -10.27
N TYR A 6 16.30 2.37 -10.63
CA TYR A 6 14.87 2.38 -10.39
C TYR A 6 14.60 2.33 -8.88
N ARG A 7 13.85 3.28 -8.38
CA ARG A 7 13.55 3.42 -6.96
C ARG A 7 12.05 3.47 -6.77
N ALA A 8 11.51 2.43 -6.16
CA ALA A 8 10.08 2.37 -5.94
C ALA A 8 9.76 1.53 -4.72
N VAL A 9 8.56 1.75 -4.19
CA VAL A 9 7.95 0.85 -3.23
C VAL A 9 6.70 0.27 -3.86
N PHE A 10 6.39 -0.98 -3.51
CA PHE A 10 5.19 -1.68 -3.95
C PHE A 10 4.45 -2.13 -2.70
N LEU A 11 3.23 -1.66 -2.53
CA LEU A 11 2.43 -2.00 -1.36
C LEU A 11 1.23 -2.80 -1.81
N ARG A 12 1.11 -4.01 -1.28
CA ARG A 12 -0.02 -4.89 -1.57
C ARG A 12 -0.78 -5.18 -0.27
N VAL A 13 -2.08 -5.01 -0.32
CA VAL A 13 -2.96 -5.37 0.79
C VAL A 13 -3.61 -6.70 0.44
N HIS A 14 -3.33 -7.72 1.22
CA HIS A 14 -3.85 -9.06 1.03
C HIS A 14 -5.31 -9.12 1.48
N PRO A 15 -6.13 -10.05 0.94
CA PRO A 15 -7.53 -10.19 1.38
C PRO A 15 -7.70 -10.40 2.87
N THR A 16 -6.67 -10.91 3.56
CA THR A 16 -6.69 -11.08 5.02
C THR A 16 -6.46 -9.78 5.77
N GLY A 17 -6.10 -8.71 5.07
CA GLY A 17 -5.74 -7.45 5.70
C GLY A 17 -4.25 -7.31 5.98
N LYS A 18 -3.49 -8.38 5.87
CA LYS A 18 -2.04 -8.30 6.00
C LYS A 18 -1.44 -7.66 4.76
N MET A 19 -0.30 -7.02 4.92
CA MET A 19 0.28 -6.21 3.87
C MET A 19 1.73 -6.59 3.62
N VAL A 20 2.17 -6.38 2.38
CA VAL A 20 3.57 -6.57 2.00
C VAL A 20 4.04 -5.28 1.35
N LEU A 21 5.09 -4.71 1.91
CA LEU A 21 5.78 -3.55 1.36
C LEU A 21 7.09 -4.04 0.77
N SER A 22 7.17 -4.02 -0.55
CA SER A 22 8.38 -4.44 -1.25
C SER A 22 9.18 -3.22 -1.68
N LEU A 23 10.48 -3.28 -1.48
CA LEU A 23 11.38 -2.17 -1.79
C LEU A 23 12.30 -2.57 -2.93
N THR A 24 12.72 -1.59 -3.72
CA THR A 24 13.80 -1.78 -4.70
C THR A 24 15.15 -1.39 -4.10
N THR A 25 15.17 -1.05 -2.81
CA THR A 25 16.40 -0.71 -2.09
C THR A 25 16.52 -1.59 -0.86
N GLU A 26 17.68 -1.52 -0.21
CA GLU A 26 17.83 -2.15 1.09
C GLU A 26 17.08 -1.34 2.14
N ALA A 27 16.67 -2.00 3.20
CA ALA A 27 15.94 -1.32 4.28
C ALA A 27 16.89 -0.67 5.29
N ASP A 28 18.16 -1.08 5.30
CA ASP A 28 19.19 -0.51 6.19
C ASP A 28 18.80 -0.53 7.67
N GLY A 29 18.08 -1.56 8.09
CA GLY A 29 17.64 -1.69 9.48
C GLY A 29 16.38 -0.91 9.81
N HIS A 30 15.71 -0.31 8.80
CA HIS A 30 14.52 0.51 9.01
C HIS A 30 13.21 -0.25 8.79
N GLU A 31 13.25 -1.58 8.73
CA GLU A 31 12.05 -2.37 8.43
C GLU A 31 10.91 -2.06 9.41
N ALA A 32 11.22 -2.00 10.71
CA ALA A 32 10.20 -1.73 11.72
C ALA A 32 9.61 -0.33 11.56
N GLU A 33 10.46 0.63 11.21
CA GLU A 33 10.00 2.00 10.98
C GLU A 33 9.08 2.07 9.78
N TYR A 34 9.44 1.40 8.68
CA TYR A 34 8.62 1.40 7.47
C TYR A 34 7.29 0.69 7.70
N ALA A 35 7.29 -0.41 8.45
CA ALA A 35 6.05 -1.10 8.80
C ALA A 35 5.14 -0.19 9.62
N ARG A 36 5.71 0.57 10.56
CA ARG A 36 4.95 1.49 11.37
C ARG A 36 4.35 2.62 10.52
N LEU A 37 5.13 3.15 9.56
CA LEU A 37 4.63 4.20 8.68
C LEU A 37 3.41 3.72 7.89
N VAL A 38 3.47 2.51 7.33
CA VAL A 38 2.34 1.95 6.60
C VAL A 38 1.15 1.74 7.56
N GLY A 39 1.41 1.18 8.72
CA GLY A 39 0.38 0.89 9.70
C GLY A 39 -0.34 2.14 10.17
N ASP A 40 0.41 3.21 10.44
CA ASP A 40 -0.16 4.47 10.88
C ASP A 40 -1.05 5.09 9.82
N GLU A 41 -0.64 4.97 8.55
CA GLU A 41 -1.39 5.57 7.45
C GLU A 41 -2.66 4.78 7.09
N LEU A 42 -2.64 3.48 7.30
CA LEU A 42 -3.75 2.63 6.90
C LEU A 42 -4.54 2.05 8.08
N GLY A 43 -4.13 2.36 9.30
CA GLY A 43 -4.86 1.95 10.49
C GLY A 43 -4.71 0.48 10.83
N VAL A 44 -3.54 -0.11 10.56
CA VAL A 44 -3.29 -1.52 10.86
C VAL A 44 -2.08 -1.65 11.78
N PRO A 45 -2.01 -2.75 12.55
CA PRO A 45 -0.84 -2.97 13.40
C PRO A 45 0.42 -3.17 12.56
N PRO A 46 1.56 -2.61 12.96
CA PRO A 46 2.79 -2.81 12.20
C PRO A 46 3.17 -4.27 12.00
N LEU A 47 2.78 -5.15 12.91
CA LEU A 47 3.05 -6.59 12.78
C LEU A 47 2.34 -7.22 11.59
N ASP A 48 1.31 -6.57 11.08
CA ASP A 48 0.60 -7.06 9.89
C ASP A 48 1.24 -6.58 8.59
N VAL A 49 2.32 -5.80 8.68
CA VAL A 49 3.02 -5.27 7.52
C VAL A 49 4.39 -5.93 7.42
N LYS A 50 4.60 -6.70 6.37
CA LYS A 50 5.89 -7.33 6.10
C LYS A 50 6.66 -6.45 5.14
N VAL A 51 7.87 -6.07 5.51
CA VAL A 51 8.76 -5.29 4.66
C VAL A 51 9.74 -6.25 3.98
N VAL A 52 9.78 -6.20 2.66
CA VAL A 52 10.66 -7.05 1.85
C VAL A 52 11.65 -6.13 1.14
N PRO A 53 12.88 -6.00 1.66
CA PRO A 53 13.89 -5.17 1.01
C PRO A 53 14.41 -5.84 -0.25
N ALA A 54 15.10 -5.06 -1.07
CA ALA A 54 15.75 -5.60 -2.25
C ALA A 54 16.80 -6.62 -1.84
N ASP A 55 16.92 -7.65 -2.65
CA ASP A 55 17.85 -8.75 -2.43
C ASP A 55 18.51 -9.05 -3.76
N GLU A 56 19.83 -9.00 -3.78
CA GLU A 56 20.59 -9.23 -4.99
C GLU A 56 20.26 -10.58 -5.63
N SER A 57 20.00 -11.59 -4.82
CA SER A 57 19.65 -12.92 -5.33
C SER A 57 18.28 -12.95 -6.00
N ARG A 58 17.39 -12.03 -5.64
CA ARG A 58 16.05 -11.96 -6.22
C ARG A 58 16.01 -11.17 -7.51
N PHE A 59 16.80 -10.09 -7.57
CA PHE A 59 16.77 -9.19 -8.72
C PHE A 59 17.97 -9.35 -9.63
N GLY A 60 18.99 -10.10 -9.19
CA GLY A 60 20.21 -10.28 -9.94
C GLY A 60 21.18 -9.15 -9.75
N ALA A 61 22.47 -9.50 -9.71
CA ALA A 61 23.52 -8.50 -9.56
C ALA A 61 23.56 -7.59 -10.79
N GLY A 62 23.82 -6.32 -10.56
CA GLY A 62 23.98 -5.36 -11.64
C GLY A 62 22.72 -4.66 -12.05
N HIS A 63 21.60 -4.97 -11.44
CA HIS A 63 20.35 -4.28 -11.75
C HIS A 63 20.18 -2.96 -10.99
N GLY A 64 21.02 -2.71 -10.00
CA GLY A 64 21.02 -1.45 -9.29
C GLY A 64 19.98 -1.34 -8.19
N PHE A 65 19.18 -2.37 -7.98
CA PHE A 65 18.12 -2.28 -6.96
C PHE A 65 18.69 -2.27 -5.55
N ASN A 66 19.67 -3.08 -5.28
CA ASN A 66 20.19 -3.28 -3.93
C ASN A 66 21.31 -2.32 -3.56
N THR A 67 21.70 -1.42 -4.46
CA THR A 67 22.78 -0.47 -4.20
C THR A 67 22.27 0.95 -4.04
N VAL A 68 20.97 1.15 -4.08
CA VAL A 68 20.37 2.48 -4.05
C VAL A 68 20.08 2.86 -2.61
N PRO A 69 20.44 4.08 -2.16
CA PRO A 69 20.09 4.51 -0.81
C PRO A 69 18.60 4.53 -0.57
N SER A 70 18.20 4.34 0.68
CA SER A 70 16.81 4.25 1.07
C SER A 70 16.20 5.62 1.46
N ASP A 71 16.88 6.72 1.18
CA ASP A 71 16.50 8.05 1.66
C ASP A 71 15.08 8.47 1.29
N GLY A 72 14.59 8.07 0.13
CA GLY A 72 13.27 8.47 -0.32
C GLY A 72 12.15 7.52 0.06
N VAL A 73 12.45 6.46 0.80
CA VAL A 73 11.45 5.43 1.10
C VAL A 73 10.27 5.98 1.92
N PRO A 74 10.49 6.78 2.98
CA PRO A 74 9.33 7.30 3.72
C PRO A 74 8.38 8.12 2.85
N THR A 75 8.92 8.94 1.96
CA THR A 75 8.08 9.72 1.03
C THR A 75 7.32 8.81 0.07
N ALA A 76 7.99 7.77 -0.43
CA ALA A 76 7.35 6.82 -1.33
C ALA A 76 6.25 6.02 -0.60
N ILE A 77 6.47 5.68 0.66
CA ILE A 77 5.45 5.01 1.46
C ILE A 77 4.21 5.90 1.59
N ALA A 78 4.42 7.19 1.87
CA ALA A 78 3.30 8.13 1.96
C ALA A 78 2.52 8.18 0.65
N GLY A 79 3.23 8.19 -0.48
CA GLY A 79 2.58 8.19 -1.79
C GLY A 79 1.81 6.91 -2.07
N ALA A 80 2.40 5.76 -1.73
CA ALA A 80 1.75 4.48 -1.94
C ALA A 80 0.50 4.32 -1.07
N THR A 81 0.59 4.69 0.21
CA THR A 81 -0.56 4.59 1.10
C THR A 81 -1.67 5.55 0.70
N GLU A 82 -1.33 6.72 0.18
CA GLU A 82 -2.33 7.63 -0.34
C GLU A 82 -3.08 7.02 -1.52
N LYS A 83 -2.36 6.36 -2.44
CA LYS A 83 -2.99 5.68 -3.56
C LYS A 83 -3.89 4.53 -3.10
N ILE A 84 -3.45 3.79 -2.08
CA ILE A 84 -4.26 2.73 -1.50
C ILE A 84 -5.56 3.33 -0.94
N ARG A 85 -5.46 4.42 -0.17
CA ARG A 85 -6.65 5.05 0.40
C ARG A 85 -7.59 5.60 -0.67
N ALA A 86 -7.04 6.17 -1.74
CA ALA A 86 -7.87 6.69 -2.83
C ALA A 86 -8.67 5.58 -3.50
N LYS A 87 -8.02 4.46 -3.79
CA LYS A 87 -8.72 3.31 -4.36
C LYS A 87 -9.69 2.70 -3.36
N ALA A 88 -9.27 2.62 -2.11
CA ALA A 88 -10.10 2.06 -1.04
C ALA A 88 -11.38 2.85 -0.84
N ARG A 89 -11.33 4.17 -1.00
CA ARG A 89 -12.51 5.02 -0.90
C ARG A 89 -13.55 4.63 -1.94
N LEU A 90 -13.11 4.41 -3.17
CA LEU A 90 -14.03 4.00 -4.25
C LEU A 90 -14.63 2.64 -3.95
N LEU A 91 -13.82 1.72 -3.47
CA LEU A 91 -14.29 0.37 -3.14
C LEU A 91 -15.24 0.39 -1.95
N ALA A 92 -14.95 1.20 -0.94
CA ALA A 92 -15.82 1.32 0.23
C ALA A 92 -17.17 1.92 -0.17
N GLY A 93 -17.18 2.89 -1.07
CA GLY A 93 -18.41 3.45 -1.58
C GLY A 93 -19.26 2.39 -2.26
N ALA A 94 -18.64 1.55 -3.07
CA ALA A 94 -19.35 0.45 -3.72
C ALA A 94 -19.86 -0.57 -2.70
N ALA A 95 -19.03 -0.95 -1.74
CA ALA A 95 -19.40 -1.94 -0.72
C ALA A 95 -20.55 -1.45 0.16
N LEU A 96 -20.59 -0.15 0.43
CA LEU A 96 -21.62 0.46 1.28
C LEU A 96 -22.80 1.00 0.46
N ALA A 97 -22.73 0.88 -0.87
CA ALA A 97 -23.75 1.40 -1.77
C ALA A 97 -24.03 2.88 -1.53
N THR A 98 -22.95 3.66 -1.39
CA THR A 98 -23.03 5.09 -1.12
C THR A 98 -22.00 5.83 -1.98
N ASP A 99 -22.12 7.14 -2.05
CA ASP A 99 -21.17 7.98 -2.76
C ASP A 99 -19.83 7.96 -2.03
N ALA A 100 -18.76 7.65 -2.75
CA ALA A 100 -17.42 7.60 -2.16
C ALA A 100 -17.03 8.94 -1.53
N ASP A 101 -17.44 10.05 -2.13
CA ASP A 101 -17.10 11.39 -1.62
C ASP A 101 -17.80 11.71 -0.30
N ALA A 102 -18.83 10.96 0.06
CA ALA A 102 -19.53 11.14 1.32
C ALA A 102 -18.85 10.41 2.49
N LEU A 103 -17.83 9.61 2.20
CA LEU A 103 -17.15 8.83 3.23
C LEU A 103 -16.04 9.65 3.89
N ARG A 104 -15.86 9.43 5.19
CA ARG A 104 -14.78 10.03 5.96
C ARG A 104 -13.76 8.96 6.33
N TRP A 105 -12.49 9.33 6.30
CA TRP A 105 -11.43 8.44 6.79
C TRP A 105 -11.22 8.71 8.28
N GLU A 106 -11.58 7.74 9.11
CA GLU A 106 -11.49 7.86 10.57
C GLU A 106 -11.00 6.56 11.17
N ASP A 107 -9.96 6.63 11.97
CA ASP A 107 -9.46 5.48 12.74
C ASP A 107 -9.24 4.22 11.91
N GLY A 108 -8.66 4.39 10.73
CA GLY A 108 -8.34 3.26 9.87
C GLY A 108 -9.50 2.70 9.07
N ALA A 109 -10.59 3.45 8.95
CA ALA A 109 -11.76 3.00 8.22
C ALA A 109 -12.38 4.14 7.44
N PHE A 110 -13.06 3.81 6.35
CA PHE A 110 -13.96 4.74 5.68
C PHE A 110 -15.34 4.61 6.29
N VAL A 111 -15.88 5.74 6.77
CA VAL A 111 -17.10 5.78 7.56
C VAL A 111 -18.14 6.66 6.86
N GLY A 112 -19.35 6.16 6.78
CA GLY A 112 -20.49 6.90 6.25
C GLY A 112 -21.76 6.50 6.97
N ASP A 113 -22.88 7.07 6.52
CA ASP A 113 -24.17 6.79 7.15
C ASP A 113 -24.59 5.33 7.02
N ALA A 114 -24.13 4.65 5.96
CA ALA A 114 -24.47 3.25 5.71
C ALA A 114 -23.60 2.28 6.49
N GLY A 115 -22.54 2.77 7.14
CA GLY A 115 -21.64 1.91 7.91
C GLY A 115 -20.19 2.30 7.73
N ALA A 116 -19.30 1.37 8.07
CA ALA A 116 -17.87 1.60 8.01
C ALA A 116 -17.17 0.37 7.42
N ARG A 117 -16.02 0.61 6.77
CA ARG A 117 -15.18 -0.45 6.23
C ARG A 117 -13.72 -0.14 6.52
N THR A 118 -13.03 -1.07 7.15
CA THR A 118 -11.59 -0.96 7.37
C THR A 118 -10.84 -1.30 6.08
N ILE A 119 -9.55 -1.02 6.06
CA ILE A 119 -8.72 -1.41 4.91
C ILE A 119 -8.79 -2.93 4.69
N ALA A 120 -8.80 -3.73 5.77
CA ALA A 120 -8.93 -5.18 5.65
C ALA A 120 -10.26 -5.58 5.01
N ASP A 121 -11.35 -4.97 5.45
CA ASP A 121 -12.68 -5.22 4.86
C ASP A 121 -12.69 -4.89 3.37
N ILE A 122 -12.08 -3.77 3.03
CA ILE A 122 -12.04 -3.29 1.66
C ILE A 122 -11.17 -4.21 0.79
N ALA A 123 -10.06 -4.69 1.34
CA ALA A 123 -9.19 -5.62 0.61
C ALA A 123 -9.93 -6.92 0.30
N LEU A 124 -10.68 -7.43 1.26
CA LEU A 124 -11.47 -8.64 1.03
C LEU A 124 -12.51 -8.40 -0.07
N TYR A 125 -13.18 -7.27 -0.04
CA TYR A 125 -14.14 -6.90 -1.08
C TYR A 125 -13.46 -6.79 -2.45
N ALA A 126 -12.27 -6.17 -2.49
CA ALA A 126 -11.54 -5.94 -3.72
C ALA A 126 -11.07 -7.22 -4.38
N HIS A 127 -10.78 -8.25 -3.59
CA HIS A 127 -10.30 -9.53 -4.10
C HIS A 127 -11.45 -10.53 -4.33
N GLY A 128 -12.64 -10.17 -3.91
CA GLY A 128 -13.81 -11.02 -4.10
C GLY A 128 -14.37 -10.88 -5.51
N THR A 129 -15.49 -11.51 -5.72
CA THR A 129 -16.19 -11.49 -7.02
C THR A 129 -17.29 -10.43 -7.04
N GLY A 130 -17.25 -9.48 -6.12
CA GLY A 130 -18.30 -8.49 -5.99
C GLY A 130 -18.34 -7.49 -7.13
N ASP A 131 -19.29 -6.59 -7.03
CA ASP A 131 -19.53 -5.57 -8.04
C ASP A 131 -18.56 -4.42 -7.83
N LEU A 132 -17.44 -4.48 -8.55
CA LEU A 132 -16.46 -3.41 -8.50
C LEU A 132 -16.96 -2.18 -9.26
N PRO A 133 -16.58 -0.96 -8.82
CA PRO A 133 -16.96 0.24 -9.56
C PRO A 133 -16.40 0.20 -10.98
N PRO A 134 -17.08 0.85 -11.94
CA PRO A 134 -16.57 0.89 -13.31
C PRO A 134 -15.16 1.45 -13.35
N GLY A 135 -14.29 0.77 -14.10
CA GLY A 135 -12.90 1.18 -14.27
C GLY A 135 -11.98 0.82 -13.12
N VAL A 136 -12.47 0.13 -12.10
CA VAL A 136 -11.66 -0.27 -10.95
C VAL A 136 -11.32 -1.75 -11.07
N GLU A 137 -10.04 -2.06 -11.05
CA GLU A 137 -9.57 -3.43 -11.10
C GLU A 137 -9.66 -4.08 -9.72
N GLY A 138 -9.72 -5.42 -9.71
CA GLY A 138 -9.66 -6.16 -8.45
C GLY A 138 -8.33 -5.97 -7.75
N GLY A 139 -8.31 -6.31 -6.47
CA GLY A 139 -7.11 -6.17 -5.65
C GLY A 139 -6.95 -4.79 -5.05
N LEU A 140 -5.99 -4.66 -4.15
CA LEU A 140 -5.72 -3.39 -3.47
C LEU A 140 -4.21 -3.26 -3.30
N ASP A 141 -3.58 -2.68 -4.29
CA ASP A 141 -2.13 -2.50 -4.29
C ASP A 141 -1.77 -1.20 -4.97
N ALA A 142 -0.57 -0.72 -4.68
CA ALA A 142 -0.09 0.54 -5.22
C ALA A 142 1.42 0.52 -5.35
N GLN A 143 1.92 1.35 -6.25
CA GLN A 143 3.33 1.56 -6.45
C GLN A 143 3.61 3.05 -6.35
N ALA A 144 4.72 3.41 -5.72
CA ALA A 144 5.18 4.79 -5.71
C ALA A 144 6.67 4.81 -6.05
N VAL A 145 7.03 5.66 -6.99
CA VAL A 145 8.40 5.86 -7.44
C VAL A 145 8.95 7.08 -6.73
N TYR A 146 10.23 7.03 -6.34
CA TYR A 146 10.87 8.18 -5.71
C TYR A 146 12.25 8.41 -6.33
N ARG A 147 12.77 9.59 -6.07
CA ARG A 147 14.07 9.98 -6.61
C ARG A 147 14.97 10.56 -5.55
#